data_1dfce533fa9c3f38ea2e3fed55bbdd5d
#
_entry.id   1dfce533fa9c3f38ea2e3fed55bbdd5d
#
_cell.length_a   1.000
_cell.length_b   1.000
_cell.length_c   1.000
_cell.angle_alpha   90.00
_cell.angle_beta   90.00
_cell.angle_gamma   90.00
#
_symmetry.space_group_name_H-M   'P 1'
#
loop_
_entity.id
_entity.type
_entity.pdbx_description
1 polymer ?
#
loop_
_entity_poly.entity_id
_entity_poly.type
_entity_poly.pdbx_seq_one_letter_code
_entity_poly.pdbx_strand_id
1 'polypeptide(L)'
;MKNTEKTMEKIVALCKNRGIIFAGSEIYGGLANTWDYGPLGVELKNNIKKAWWKKFVQENPYNVGQDAAILMNPQTWVASGHLAGFSDPLMDCKECKERFRADKLIEDWCHENGFELPKPIDAFSQQEMKQFVEEKNIPCPSCGKHNFTDIRQFNLMFKTFQGVTEDAKNTVYLRPETAQGIFTNFVNTQRTTRRKLPFGVCQIGKSFRNEITPGNFIFRVREFEQMELEFFCKPGTDLEWFNYWRTFCHNWLLGIGLKDENLRLRDHDPEELCFYSKATTDFEFLFPFGWGELWGVADRTDYDLTQHQNTSGKDLTYFDPETNERYIPYVVEPSLGVERSVLAVLVDAYDEEVVDAEKNDVRVVLHLHPALAPYKAAVLPLSKKLSDKAREIYAELSKEWMIDFDETGSIGKRYRREDEVGTPFCITVDFDTVGDAEKAGDNCVTVRERDTMEQVRIPISELKAYLAEKLAY
;
A
#
# COMPACT_ATOMS: atom_id res chain seq x y z
N MET A 1 -16.45 -13.40 7.44
CA MET A 1 -16.64 -12.22 8.34
C MET A 1 -16.75 -10.95 7.52
N LYS A 2 -17.62 -9.99 7.93
CA LYS A 2 -17.60 -8.63 7.37
C LYS A 2 -16.44 -7.84 7.96
N ASN A 3 -15.90 -6.86 7.21
CA ASN A 3 -14.78 -6.04 7.71
C ASN A 3 -15.10 -5.29 9.02
N THR A 4 -16.36 -4.91 9.22
CA THR A 4 -16.86 -4.30 10.47
C THR A 4 -16.85 -5.22 11.70
N GLU A 5 -16.70 -6.52 11.51
CA GLU A 5 -16.64 -7.53 12.57
C GLU A 5 -15.20 -7.94 12.90
N LYS A 6 -14.24 -7.55 12.05
CA LYS A 6 -12.82 -7.80 12.22
C LYS A 6 -12.21 -6.74 13.15
N THR A 7 -11.19 -7.10 13.91
CA THR A 7 -10.49 -6.15 14.78
C THR A 7 -9.03 -6.03 14.39
N MET A 8 -8.45 -4.87 14.63
CA MET A 8 -7.02 -4.66 14.38
C MET A 8 -6.14 -5.60 15.20
N GLU A 9 -6.56 -5.93 16.42
CA GLU A 9 -5.84 -6.86 17.31
C GLU A 9 -5.71 -8.25 16.69
N LYS A 10 -6.78 -8.78 16.06
CA LYS A 10 -6.74 -10.08 15.36
C LYS A 10 -5.79 -10.06 14.17
N ILE A 11 -5.84 -8.99 13.35
CA ILE A 11 -4.97 -8.82 12.20
C ILE A 11 -3.50 -8.71 12.63
N VAL A 12 -3.20 -7.86 13.64
CA VAL A 12 -1.85 -7.68 14.18
C VAL A 12 -1.33 -8.99 14.79
N ALA A 13 -2.16 -9.70 15.55
CA ALA A 13 -1.78 -10.98 16.16
C ALA A 13 -1.44 -12.03 15.10
N LEU A 14 -2.25 -12.15 14.03
CA LEU A 14 -1.96 -13.04 12.92
C LEU A 14 -0.63 -12.65 12.23
N CYS A 15 -0.44 -11.38 11.93
CA CYS A 15 0.78 -10.88 11.29
C CYS A 15 2.03 -11.23 12.08
N LYS A 16 2.03 -10.99 13.39
CA LYS A 16 3.15 -11.30 14.28
C LYS A 16 3.41 -12.80 14.39
N ASN A 17 2.34 -13.58 14.59
CA ASN A 17 2.46 -15.04 14.82
C ASN A 17 2.90 -15.79 13.56
N ARG A 18 2.61 -15.26 12.36
CA ARG A 18 2.90 -15.91 11.08
C ARG A 18 4.06 -15.29 10.30
N GLY A 19 4.79 -14.35 10.90
CA GLY A 19 5.97 -13.78 10.27
C GLY A 19 5.63 -12.90 9.07
N ILE A 20 4.50 -12.19 9.14
CA ILE A 20 4.10 -11.23 8.11
C ILE A 20 4.68 -9.86 8.46
N ILE A 21 4.40 -9.36 9.66
CA ILE A 21 4.88 -8.03 10.09
C ILE A 21 5.27 -8.10 11.57
N PHE A 22 6.42 -7.53 11.89
CA PHE A 22 6.98 -7.40 13.24
C PHE A 22 7.13 -5.93 13.64
N ALA A 23 7.22 -5.67 14.95
CA ALA A 23 7.65 -4.36 15.42
C ALA A 23 9.13 -4.13 15.05
N GLY A 24 9.44 -2.97 14.46
CA GLY A 24 10.81 -2.64 14.08
C GLY A 24 11.71 -2.49 15.32
N SER A 25 12.88 -3.13 15.29
CA SER A 25 13.87 -3.12 16.39
C SER A 25 13.31 -3.62 17.73
N GLU A 26 12.45 -4.63 17.72
CA GLU A 26 11.70 -5.13 18.89
C GLU A 26 12.61 -5.51 20.05
N ILE A 27 13.81 -6.07 19.79
CA ILE A 27 14.78 -6.46 20.84
C ILE A 27 15.28 -5.29 21.70
N TYR A 28 15.13 -4.05 21.21
CA TYR A 28 15.46 -2.82 21.93
C TYR A 28 14.23 -2.09 22.46
N GLY A 29 13.06 -2.73 22.50
CA GLY A 29 11.79 -2.12 22.88
C GLY A 29 11.04 -1.46 21.73
N GLY A 30 11.56 -1.61 20.51
CA GLY A 30 10.96 -1.06 19.31
C GLY A 30 11.20 0.44 19.10
N LEU A 31 10.81 0.93 17.94
CA LEU A 31 10.66 2.36 17.64
C LEU A 31 9.21 2.60 17.25
N ALA A 32 8.56 3.59 17.89
CA ALA A 32 7.13 3.83 17.73
C ALA A 32 6.71 3.92 16.26
N ASN A 33 5.73 3.10 15.88
CA ASN A 33 5.16 3.00 14.55
C ASN A 33 6.19 2.77 13.42
N THR A 34 7.20 1.96 13.74
CA THR A 34 8.16 1.41 12.78
C THR A 34 7.95 -0.10 12.72
N TRP A 35 7.84 -0.63 11.53
CA TRP A 35 7.46 -2.02 11.29
C TRP A 35 8.40 -2.68 10.28
N ASP A 36 8.76 -3.93 10.56
CA ASP A 36 9.55 -4.76 9.68
C ASP A 36 8.65 -5.81 9.01
N TYR A 37 8.84 -6.01 7.72
CA TYR A 37 8.17 -7.09 7.01
C TYR A 37 8.96 -8.39 7.20
N GLY A 38 8.31 -9.39 7.79
CA GLY A 38 8.88 -10.71 7.96
C GLY A 38 8.91 -11.53 6.65
N PRO A 39 9.32 -12.81 6.72
CA PRO A 39 9.49 -13.65 5.52
C PRO A 39 8.25 -13.73 4.62
N LEU A 40 7.06 -13.85 5.21
CA LEU A 40 5.81 -13.88 4.43
C LEU A 40 5.34 -12.48 4.03
N GLY A 41 5.59 -11.49 4.86
CA GLY A 41 5.19 -10.11 4.59
C GLY A 41 5.94 -9.50 3.42
N VAL A 42 7.24 -9.76 3.28
CA VAL A 42 8.02 -9.26 2.17
C VAL A 42 7.56 -9.85 0.84
N GLU A 43 7.17 -11.13 0.83
CA GLU A 43 6.63 -11.78 -0.37
C GLU A 43 5.26 -11.21 -0.76
N LEU A 44 4.34 -11.03 0.20
CA LEU A 44 3.05 -10.38 -0.04
C LEU A 44 3.24 -8.97 -0.60
N LYS A 45 4.08 -8.17 0.05
CA LYS A 45 4.41 -6.80 -0.37
C LYS A 45 4.99 -6.75 -1.79
N ASN A 46 5.93 -7.63 -2.11
CA ASN A 46 6.53 -7.72 -3.44
C ASN A 46 5.53 -8.20 -4.49
N ASN A 47 4.64 -9.12 -4.16
CA ASN A 47 3.59 -9.59 -5.07
C ASN A 47 2.61 -8.46 -5.42
N ILE A 48 2.21 -7.63 -4.46
CA ILE A 48 1.37 -6.45 -4.70
C ILE A 48 2.08 -5.46 -5.64
N LYS A 49 3.35 -5.12 -5.35
CA LYS A 49 4.15 -4.23 -6.20
C LYS A 49 4.32 -4.79 -7.62
N LYS A 50 4.54 -6.10 -7.74
CA LYS A 50 4.68 -6.78 -9.02
C LYS A 50 3.37 -6.78 -9.83
N ALA A 51 2.21 -7.00 -9.16
CA ALA A 51 0.91 -6.92 -9.77
C ALA A 51 0.61 -5.51 -10.30
N TRP A 52 0.94 -4.47 -9.50
CA TRP A 52 0.80 -3.09 -9.94
C TRP A 52 1.70 -2.77 -11.13
N TRP A 53 3.00 -3.12 -11.05
CA TRP A 53 3.97 -2.88 -12.13
C TRP A 53 3.57 -3.56 -13.44
N LYS A 54 3.05 -4.79 -13.34
CA LYS A 54 2.54 -5.51 -14.50
C LYS A 54 1.44 -4.74 -15.21
N LYS A 55 0.43 -4.27 -14.48
CA LYS A 55 -0.73 -3.57 -15.06
C LYS A 55 -0.44 -2.15 -15.49
N PHE A 56 0.31 -1.40 -14.68
CA PHE A 56 0.55 0.02 -14.91
C PHE A 56 1.71 0.29 -15.86
N VAL A 57 2.69 -0.60 -15.93
CA VAL A 57 3.88 -0.42 -16.77
C VAL A 57 3.97 -1.45 -17.90
N GLN A 58 3.97 -2.74 -17.57
CA GLN A 58 4.25 -3.77 -18.56
C GLN A 58 3.12 -3.95 -19.58
N GLU A 59 1.88 -3.98 -19.13
CA GLU A 59 0.68 -4.19 -19.98
C GLU A 59 0.07 -2.87 -20.46
N ASN A 60 0.58 -1.73 -20.03
CA ASN A 60 0.06 -0.42 -20.40
C ASN A 60 0.90 0.22 -21.51
N PRO A 61 0.31 0.59 -22.68
CA PRO A 61 1.05 1.13 -23.81
C PRO A 61 1.54 2.56 -23.60
N TYR A 62 0.96 3.30 -22.65
CA TYR A 62 1.30 4.70 -22.40
C TYR A 62 2.49 4.87 -21.46
N ASN A 63 2.68 3.95 -20.51
CA ASN A 63 3.53 4.17 -19.36
C ASN A 63 4.94 3.60 -19.53
N VAL A 64 5.88 4.22 -18.81
CA VAL A 64 7.25 3.75 -18.63
C VAL A 64 7.60 3.77 -17.14
N GLY A 65 8.61 3.00 -16.75
CA GLY A 65 9.09 2.97 -15.37
C GLY A 65 10.29 3.88 -15.14
N GLN A 66 10.44 4.35 -13.90
CA GLN A 66 11.56 5.12 -13.41
C GLN A 66 11.89 4.74 -11.97
N ASP A 67 13.13 4.96 -11.55
CA ASP A 67 13.54 4.92 -10.16
C ASP A 67 14.45 6.12 -9.86
N ALA A 68 13.89 7.15 -9.23
CA ALA A 68 14.62 8.35 -8.85
C ALA A 68 15.26 8.19 -7.47
N ALA A 69 16.36 8.88 -7.22
CA ALA A 69 17.05 8.87 -5.94
C ALA A 69 16.17 9.44 -4.81
N ILE A 70 16.32 8.91 -3.59
CA ILE A 70 15.65 9.43 -2.38
C ILE A 70 16.21 10.81 -2.04
N LEU A 71 17.54 10.95 -2.06
CA LEU A 71 18.22 12.22 -1.80
C LEU A 71 18.25 13.05 -3.08
N MET A 72 17.65 14.23 -3.03
CA MET A 72 17.51 15.12 -4.17
C MET A 72 18.05 16.51 -3.81
N ASN A 73 18.31 17.32 -4.82
CA ASN A 73 18.69 18.71 -4.59
C ASN A 73 17.60 19.42 -3.78
N PRO A 74 17.93 20.11 -2.67
CA PRO A 74 16.95 20.82 -1.84
C PRO A 74 16.06 21.81 -2.59
N GLN A 75 16.54 22.37 -3.72
CA GLN A 75 15.73 23.26 -4.57
C GLN A 75 14.48 22.55 -5.14
N THR A 76 14.50 21.22 -5.27
CA THR A 76 13.31 20.45 -5.65
C THR A 76 12.16 20.69 -4.66
N TRP A 77 12.48 20.70 -3.38
CA TRP A 77 11.50 20.88 -2.29
C TRP A 77 11.09 22.35 -2.09
N VAL A 78 11.94 23.28 -2.51
CA VAL A 78 11.58 24.70 -2.61
C VAL A 78 10.58 24.90 -3.75
N ALA A 79 10.88 24.36 -4.93
CA ALA A 79 10.03 24.47 -6.12
C ALA A 79 8.63 23.88 -5.88
N SER A 80 8.57 22.66 -5.35
CA SER A 80 7.32 21.96 -5.08
C SER A 80 6.52 22.52 -3.88
N GLY A 81 7.09 23.47 -3.12
CA GLY A 81 6.43 24.06 -1.95
C GLY A 81 6.50 23.23 -0.66
N HIS A 82 7.11 22.04 -0.66
CA HIS A 82 7.17 21.17 0.53
C HIS A 82 7.90 21.82 1.71
N LEU A 83 8.94 22.60 1.48
CA LEU A 83 9.64 23.28 2.57
C LEU A 83 8.81 24.38 3.21
N ALA A 84 7.91 25.00 2.45
CA ALA A 84 7.10 26.13 2.94
C ALA A 84 5.76 25.67 3.53
N GLY A 85 5.10 24.65 2.92
CA GLY A 85 3.71 24.33 3.18
C GLY A 85 3.40 22.89 3.62
N PHE A 86 4.35 21.95 3.54
CA PHE A 86 4.12 20.58 3.93
C PHE A 86 4.23 20.40 5.45
N SER A 87 3.17 20.81 6.15
CA SER A 87 3.18 20.90 7.61
C SER A 87 1.80 20.63 8.20
N ASP A 88 1.79 20.03 9.40
CA ASP A 88 0.59 19.82 10.20
C ASP A 88 0.43 20.88 11.29
N PRO A 89 -0.82 21.26 11.62
CA PRO A 89 -1.11 22.14 12.73
C PRO A 89 -0.92 21.41 14.07
N LEU A 90 0.17 21.72 14.79
CA LEU A 90 0.56 21.08 16.04
C LEU A 90 0.18 21.91 17.25
N MET A 91 -0.42 21.29 18.26
CA MET A 91 -0.63 21.84 19.60
C MET A 91 -0.23 20.85 20.69
N ASP A 92 0.26 21.36 21.83
CA ASP A 92 0.65 20.56 22.98
C ASP A 92 -0.33 20.79 24.14
N CYS A 93 -0.72 19.74 24.86
CA CYS A 93 -1.38 19.90 26.16
C CYS A 93 -0.36 20.42 27.18
N LYS A 94 -0.66 21.56 27.85
CA LYS A 94 0.25 22.16 28.83
C LYS A 94 0.38 21.33 30.11
N GLU A 95 -0.59 20.44 30.39
CA GLU A 95 -0.64 19.62 31.59
C GLU A 95 0.16 18.31 31.41
N CYS A 96 -0.23 17.45 30.49
CA CYS A 96 0.40 16.15 30.28
C CYS A 96 1.57 16.17 29.29
N LYS A 97 1.81 17.30 28.58
CA LYS A 97 2.84 17.49 27.56
C LYS A 97 2.66 16.63 26.28
N GLU A 98 1.53 15.94 26.15
CA GLU A 98 1.19 15.21 24.94
C GLU A 98 0.92 16.14 23.77
N ARG A 99 1.26 15.68 22.56
CA ARG A 99 1.15 16.41 21.30
C ARG A 99 0.00 15.91 20.47
N PHE A 100 -0.69 16.84 19.82
CA PHE A 100 -1.84 16.55 18.98
C PHE A 100 -1.78 17.36 17.70
N ARG A 101 -2.32 16.80 16.63
CA ARG A 101 -2.74 17.58 15.46
C ARG A 101 -4.05 18.27 15.83
N ALA A 102 -4.09 19.58 15.66
CA ALA A 102 -5.27 20.37 16.03
C ALA A 102 -6.49 20.03 15.16
N ASP A 103 -6.26 19.81 13.86
CA ASP A 103 -7.28 19.37 12.90
C ASP A 103 -7.90 18.03 13.30
N LYS A 104 -7.09 17.03 13.61
CA LYS A 104 -7.59 15.71 14.04
C LYS A 104 -8.31 15.77 15.39
N LEU A 105 -7.80 16.54 16.32
CA LEU A 105 -8.46 16.73 17.62
C LEU A 105 -9.88 17.31 17.46
N ILE A 106 -10.06 18.23 16.52
CA ILE A 106 -11.37 18.81 16.19
C ILE A 106 -12.26 17.78 15.50
N GLU A 107 -11.77 17.06 14.48
CA GLU A 107 -12.53 16.04 13.75
C GLU A 107 -13.03 14.93 14.68
N ASP A 108 -12.14 14.38 15.53
CA ASP A 108 -12.46 13.31 16.46
C ASP A 108 -13.55 13.79 17.45
N TRP A 109 -13.40 15.00 17.98
CA TRP A 109 -14.41 15.59 18.87
C TRP A 109 -15.75 15.79 18.15
N CYS A 110 -15.76 16.27 16.91
CA CYS A 110 -16.97 16.46 16.12
C CYS A 110 -17.67 15.12 15.87
N HIS A 111 -16.91 14.08 15.52
CA HIS A 111 -17.45 12.75 15.32
C HIS A 111 -18.09 12.17 16.59
N GLU A 112 -17.41 12.28 17.73
CA GLU A 112 -17.90 11.78 19.03
C GLU A 112 -19.16 12.52 19.50
N ASN A 113 -19.30 13.82 19.16
CA ASN A 113 -20.41 14.66 19.61
C ASN A 113 -21.50 14.84 18.54
N GLY A 114 -21.38 14.22 17.37
CA GLY A 114 -22.33 14.38 16.27
C GLY A 114 -22.43 15.83 15.78
N PHE A 115 -21.31 16.57 15.79
CA PHE A 115 -21.26 17.97 15.39
C PHE A 115 -20.77 18.09 13.94
N GLU A 116 -21.51 18.76 13.09
CA GLU A 116 -21.11 19.07 11.72
C GLU A 116 -20.33 20.40 11.68
N LEU A 117 -19.13 20.36 11.07
CA LEU A 117 -18.34 21.57 10.87
C LEU A 117 -18.99 22.46 9.80
N PRO A 118 -18.89 23.79 9.94
CA PRO A 118 -19.46 24.75 8.98
C PRO A 118 -18.72 24.76 7.62
N LYS A 119 -17.51 24.21 7.58
CA LYS A 119 -16.66 24.01 6.40
C LYS A 119 -15.67 22.86 6.68
N PRO A 120 -15.05 22.26 5.64
CA PRO A 120 -14.01 21.27 5.83
C PRO A 120 -12.89 21.75 6.74
N ILE A 121 -12.34 20.86 7.57
CA ILE A 121 -11.31 21.24 8.57
C ILE A 121 -10.05 21.81 7.92
N ASP A 122 -9.70 21.33 6.72
CA ASP A 122 -8.53 21.81 5.96
C ASP A 122 -8.68 23.27 5.49
N ALA A 123 -9.90 23.79 5.45
CA ALA A 123 -10.20 25.20 5.16
C ALA A 123 -10.13 26.11 6.39
N PHE A 124 -9.84 25.55 7.58
CA PHE A 124 -9.67 26.35 8.81
C PHE A 124 -8.26 26.92 8.90
N SER A 125 -8.17 28.21 9.22
CA SER A 125 -6.90 28.80 9.66
C SER A 125 -6.51 28.30 11.05
N GLN A 126 -5.23 28.40 11.41
CA GLN A 126 -4.76 28.06 12.77
C GLN A 126 -5.52 28.80 13.86
N GLN A 127 -5.88 30.07 13.60
CA GLN A 127 -6.63 30.89 14.55
C GLN A 127 -8.06 30.37 14.72
N GLU A 128 -8.72 29.99 13.64
CA GLU A 128 -10.06 29.40 13.68
C GLU A 128 -10.05 28.02 14.38
N MET A 129 -9.06 27.16 14.10
CA MET A 129 -8.89 25.89 14.82
C MET A 129 -8.70 26.11 16.32
N LYS A 130 -7.84 27.04 16.70
CA LYS A 130 -7.61 27.38 18.12
C LYS A 130 -8.87 27.88 18.80
N GLN A 131 -9.55 28.85 18.17
CA GLN A 131 -10.81 29.36 18.65
C GLN A 131 -11.86 28.29 18.82
N PHE A 132 -12.00 27.38 17.85
CA PHE A 132 -12.92 26.23 17.90
C PHE A 132 -12.63 25.33 19.10
N VAL A 133 -11.36 24.95 19.32
CA VAL A 133 -10.94 24.13 20.47
C VAL A 133 -11.30 24.81 21.80
N GLU A 134 -11.09 26.11 21.90
CA GLU A 134 -11.41 26.92 23.11
C GLU A 134 -12.93 27.04 23.30
N GLU A 135 -13.69 27.45 22.28
CA GLU A 135 -15.14 27.64 22.33
C GLU A 135 -15.91 26.36 22.63
N LYS A 136 -15.50 25.25 22.03
CA LYS A 136 -16.10 23.94 22.26
C LYS A 136 -15.57 23.26 23.52
N ASN A 137 -14.60 23.88 24.19
CA ASN A 137 -13.96 23.34 25.38
C ASN A 137 -13.52 21.91 25.21
N ILE A 138 -12.79 21.64 24.09
CA ILE A 138 -12.36 20.28 23.72
C ILE A 138 -11.36 19.78 24.76
N PRO A 139 -11.58 18.58 25.35
CA PRO A 139 -10.66 18.02 26.33
C PRO A 139 -9.45 17.39 25.67
N CYS A 140 -8.32 17.39 26.35
CA CYS A 140 -7.16 16.60 25.99
C CYS A 140 -7.51 15.11 26.06
N PRO A 141 -7.34 14.34 24.98
CA PRO A 141 -7.66 12.90 24.96
C PRO A 141 -6.89 12.08 26.02
N SER A 142 -5.68 12.54 26.39
CA SER A 142 -4.83 11.81 27.32
C SER A 142 -5.10 12.12 28.80
N CYS A 143 -5.44 13.36 29.15
CA CYS A 143 -5.58 13.74 30.56
C CYS A 143 -6.90 14.46 30.91
N GLY A 144 -7.77 14.69 29.93
CA GLY A 144 -9.07 15.34 30.13
C GLY A 144 -9.03 16.83 30.44
N LYS A 145 -7.86 17.47 30.42
CA LYS A 145 -7.71 18.91 30.68
C LYS A 145 -7.90 19.72 29.39
N HIS A 146 -8.24 21.04 29.56
CA HIS A 146 -8.55 21.91 28.42
C HIS A 146 -7.49 23.00 28.21
N ASN A 147 -6.25 22.73 28.54
CA ASN A 147 -5.17 23.73 28.53
C ASN A 147 -4.14 23.40 27.45
N PHE A 148 -4.29 24.00 26.27
CA PHE A 148 -3.41 23.78 25.14
C PHE A 148 -2.51 25.00 24.85
N THR A 149 -1.43 24.75 24.12
CA THR A 149 -0.57 25.79 23.54
C THR A 149 -1.24 26.47 22.34
N ASP A 150 -0.63 27.53 21.84
CA ASP A 150 -0.93 28.01 20.50
C ASP A 150 -0.58 26.93 19.45
N ILE A 151 -1.30 26.95 18.32
CA ILE A 151 -1.03 26.07 17.19
C ILE A 151 0.21 26.59 16.46
N ARG A 152 1.13 25.68 16.15
CA ARG A 152 2.32 25.93 15.34
C ARG A 152 2.38 24.96 14.18
N GLN A 153 2.91 25.40 13.04
CA GLN A 153 3.14 24.50 11.91
C GLN A 153 4.38 23.62 12.18
N PHE A 154 4.20 22.33 11.95
CA PHE A 154 5.27 21.34 12.05
C PHE A 154 5.52 20.75 10.68
N ASN A 155 6.67 21.09 10.06
CA ASN A 155 7.03 20.55 8.76
C ASN A 155 7.34 19.05 8.85
N LEU A 156 6.72 18.25 7.98
CA LEU A 156 6.80 16.79 7.99
C LEU A 156 8.04 16.23 7.30
N MET A 157 8.89 17.06 6.72
CA MET A 157 10.11 16.59 6.05
C MET A 157 11.19 16.19 7.05
N PHE A 158 11.73 14.97 6.91
CA PHE A 158 12.93 14.57 7.61
C PHE A 158 14.15 15.28 7.05
N LYS A 159 14.93 15.92 7.92
CA LYS A 159 16.22 16.54 7.60
C LYS A 159 17.37 15.58 7.86
N THR A 160 18.37 15.61 7.01
CA THR A 160 19.67 14.99 7.25
C THR A 160 20.79 15.86 6.62
N PHE A 161 22.02 15.44 6.70
CA PHE A 161 23.16 16.20 6.20
C PHE A 161 24.00 15.34 5.25
N GLN A 162 24.50 15.99 4.21
CA GLN A 162 25.46 15.40 3.28
C GLN A 162 26.86 15.95 3.58
N GLY A 163 27.83 15.06 3.78
CA GLY A 163 29.21 15.45 4.11
C GLY A 163 29.46 15.43 5.63
N VAL A 164 30.52 16.12 6.06
CA VAL A 164 31.08 16.03 7.41
C VAL A 164 30.58 17.08 8.39
N THR A 165 29.88 18.12 7.91
CA THR A 165 29.38 19.23 8.73
C THR A 165 27.85 19.32 8.69
N GLU A 166 27.27 19.53 9.87
CA GLU A 166 25.83 19.71 10.04
C GLU A 166 25.48 21.22 9.95
N ASP A 167 25.51 21.75 8.73
CA ASP A 167 25.19 23.15 8.44
C ASP A 167 24.12 23.32 7.36
N ALA A 168 23.65 24.55 7.16
CA ALA A 168 22.60 24.86 6.21
C ALA A 168 22.95 24.50 4.74
N LYS A 169 24.25 24.52 4.39
CA LYS A 169 24.70 24.21 3.01
C LYS A 169 24.69 22.72 2.71
N ASN A 170 24.84 21.92 3.77
CA ASN A 170 24.90 20.46 3.69
C ASN A 170 23.55 19.81 4.03
N THR A 171 22.53 20.61 4.34
CA THR A 171 21.18 20.11 4.65
C THR A 171 20.55 19.50 3.40
N VAL A 172 20.12 18.25 3.52
CA VAL A 172 19.30 17.52 2.54
C VAL A 172 18.08 16.93 3.25
N TYR A 173 17.11 16.48 2.47
CA TYR A 173 15.85 15.97 3.00
C TYR A 173 15.60 14.58 2.44
N LEU A 174 14.98 13.73 3.26
CA LEU A 174 14.39 12.49 2.77
C LEU A 174 13.09 12.85 2.03
N ARG A 175 12.92 12.34 0.82
CA ARG A 175 11.74 12.69 0.00
C ARG A 175 10.44 12.28 0.70
N PRO A 176 9.42 13.15 0.76
CA PRO A 176 8.11 12.85 1.35
C PRO A 176 7.16 12.17 0.35
N GLU A 177 7.53 12.15 -0.95
CA GLU A 177 6.79 11.55 -2.06
C GLU A 177 7.73 11.19 -3.21
N THR A 178 7.29 10.32 -4.10
CA THR A 178 8.06 9.92 -5.28
C THR A 178 7.81 10.79 -6.50
N ALA A 179 6.72 11.56 -6.53
CA ALA A 179 6.27 12.40 -7.63
C ALA A 179 7.35 13.37 -8.14
N GLN A 180 8.01 14.09 -7.25
CA GLN A 180 8.97 15.15 -7.62
C GLN A 180 10.18 14.62 -8.39
N GLY A 181 10.58 13.36 -8.13
CA GLY A 181 11.63 12.69 -8.91
C GLY A 181 11.19 12.42 -10.35
N ILE A 182 9.90 12.28 -10.60
CA ILE A 182 9.35 12.11 -11.95
C ILE A 182 9.32 13.46 -12.67
N PHE A 183 8.83 14.52 -12.04
CA PHE A 183 8.74 15.85 -12.64
C PHE A 183 10.11 16.40 -13.02
N THR A 184 11.10 16.29 -12.14
CA THR A 184 12.48 16.74 -12.42
C THR A 184 13.15 15.97 -13.57
N ASN A 185 12.69 14.78 -13.89
CA ASN A 185 13.17 13.94 -14.98
C ASN A 185 12.28 13.95 -16.23
N PHE A 186 11.21 14.74 -16.26
CA PHE A 186 10.24 14.75 -17.35
C PHE A 186 10.89 14.82 -18.73
N VAL A 187 11.72 15.84 -18.97
CA VAL A 187 12.41 16.03 -20.27
C VAL A 187 13.37 14.90 -20.60
N ASN A 188 14.10 14.37 -19.59
CA ASN A 188 15.02 13.24 -19.80
C ASN A 188 14.24 12.00 -20.24
N THR A 189 13.16 11.68 -19.53
CA THR A 189 12.33 10.51 -19.80
C THR A 189 11.64 10.62 -21.14
N GLN A 190 10.98 11.76 -21.43
CA GLN A 190 10.32 12.01 -22.70
C GLN A 190 11.27 11.87 -23.89
N ARG A 191 12.45 12.50 -23.82
CA ARG A 191 13.45 12.48 -24.89
C ARG A 191 14.03 11.09 -25.11
N THR A 192 14.40 10.39 -24.06
CA THR A 192 15.09 9.08 -24.18
C THR A 192 14.14 7.97 -24.60
N THR A 193 12.88 8.03 -24.19
CA THR A 193 11.84 7.08 -24.59
C THR A 193 11.16 7.45 -25.91
N ARG A 194 11.34 8.69 -26.40
CA ARG A 194 10.70 9.25 -27.60
C ARG A 194 9.16 9.20 -27.52
N ARG A 195 8.61 9.28 -26.30
CA ARG A 195 7.16 9.25 -26.11
C ARG A 195 6.53 10.56 -26.58
N LYS A 196 5.36 10.42 -27.20
CA LYS A 196 4.42 11.51 -27.45
C LYS A 196 3.42 11.56 -26.31
N LEU A 197 2.80 12.71 -26.08
CA LEU A 197 1.65 12.80 -25.18
C LEU A 197 0.41 12.11 -25.80
N PRO A 198 -0.43 11.43 -24.99
CA PRO A 198 -0.23 11.25 -23.56
C PRO A 198 0.76 10.12 -23.25
N PHE A 199 1.53 10.26 -22.17
CA PHE A 199 2.33 9.17 -21.61
C PHE A 199 2.49 9.35 -20.10
N GLY A 200 2.73 8.24 -19.42
CA GLY A 200 2.93 8.23 -17.98
C GLY A 200 4.30 7.73 -17.56
N VAL A 201 4.74 8.14 -16.40
CA VAL A 201 5.95 7.65 -15.73
C VAL A 201 5.56 7.09 -14.38
N CYS A 202 5.89 5.82 -14.17
CA CYS A 202 5.59 5.08 -12.96
C CYS A 202 6.82 4.89 -12.10
N GLN A 203 6.66 4.99 -10.79
CA GLN A 203 7.70 4.70 -9.82
C GLN A 203 7.15 3.95 -8.62
N ILE A 204 7.92 2.98 -8.12
CA ILE A 204 7.74 2.40 -6.79
C ILE A 204 8.95 2.81 -5.96
N GLY A 205 8.75 3.43 -4.82
CA GLY A 205 9.87 3.87 -4.01
C GLY A 205 9.53 4.28 -2.59
N LYS A 206 10.54 4.30 -1.74
CA LYS A 206 10.45 4.76 -0.34
C LYS A 206 10.17 6.26 -0.28
N SER A 207 9.30 6.61 0.66
CA SER A 207 8.99 7.98 1.06
C SER A 207 8.97 8.10 2.58
N PHE A 208 9.16 9.31 3.09
CA PHE A 208 9.38 9.55 4.51
C PHE A 208 8.58 10.78 4.95
N ARG A 209 7.73 10.62 5.96
CA ARG A 209 6.98 11.73 6.56
C ARG A 209 7.09 11.67 8.06
N ASN A 210 7.59 12.71 8.69
CA ASN A 210 7.76 12.79 10.14
C ASN A 210 6.41 13.02 10.83
N GLU A 211 5.50 12.05 10.67
CA GLU A 211 4.14 12.09 11.19
C GLU A 211 4.12 12.36 12.70
N ILE A 212 3.22 13.26 13.13
CA ILE A 212 3.04 13.62 14.54
C ILE A 212 2.29 12.50 15.27
N THR A 213 1.22 11.99 14.64
CA THR A 213 0.33 10.97 15.18
C THR A 213 0.29 9.73 14.26
N PRO A 214 1.41 9.00 14.12
CA PRO A 214 1.39 7.74 13.40
C PRO A 214 0.52 6.73 14.17
N GLY A 215 -0.10 5.79 13.46
CA GLY A 215 -1.00 4.85 14.13
C GLY A 215 -1.68 3.86 13.21
N ASN A 216 -2.59 3.09 13.78
CA ASN A 216 -3.34 2.05 13.09
C ASN A 216 -2.43 1.05 12.36
N PHE A 217 -1.44 0.50 13.11
CA PHE A 217 -0.49 -0.48 12.59
C PHE A 217 0.32 0.12 11.42
N ILE A 218 0.29 -0.49 10.24
CA ILE A 218 1.01 -0.01 9.04
C ILE A 218 0.22 1.01 8.21
N PHE A 219 -0.95 1.46 8.67
CA PHE A 219 -1.78 2.42 7.94
C PHE A 219 -1.13 3.82 7.87
N ARG A 220 -0.55 4.30 8.98
CA ARG A 220 0.13 5.59 9.06
C ARG A 220 1.48 5.43 9.75
N VAL A 221 2.52 5.39 8.96
CA VAL A 221 3.91 5.16 9.37
C VAL A 221 4.80 6.29 8.86
N ARG A 222 6.01 6.42 9.42
CA ARG A 222 6.95 7.48 9.02
C ARG A 222 7.81 7.12 7.82
N GLU A 223 7.99 5.83 7.57
CA GLU A 223 8.70 5.27 6.42
C GLU A 223 7.77 4.32 5.69
N PHE A 224 7.50 4.56 4.42
CA PHE A 224 6.56 3.78 3.59
C PHE A 224 7.03 3.73 2.14
N GLU A 225 6.37 2.93 1.33
CA GLU A 225 6.56 2.92 -0.13
C GLU A 225 5.32 3.44 -0.83
N GLN A 226 5.54 4.21 -1.90
CA GLN A 226 4.49 4.63 -2.83
C GLN A 226 4.64 3.90 -4.16
N MET A 227 3.50 3.60 -4.77
CA MET A 227 3.35 3.24 -6.18
C MET A 227 2.65 4.42 -6.85
N GLU A 228 3.38 5.18 -7.62
CA GLU A 228 2.94 6.46 -8.16
C GLU A 228 3.07 6.49 -9.67
N LEU A 229 2.07 7.04 -10.33
CA LEU A 229 2.03 7.33 -11.76
C LEU A 229 1.82 8.82 -11.95
N GLU A 230 2.71 9.47 -12.69
CA GLU A 230 2.50 10.81 -13.22
C GLU A 230 2.17 10.69 -14.69
N PHE A 231 0.91 10.92 -15.04
CA PHE A 231 0.40 10.79 -16.38
C PHE A 231 0.27 12.15 -17.05
N PHE A 232 1.16 12.41 -18.00
CA PHE A 232 1.26 13.66 -18.74
C PHE A 232 0.31 13.67 -19.93
N CYS A 233 -0.53 14.71 -20.03
CA CYS A 233 -1.52 14.84 -21.09
C CYS A 233 -1.59 16.28 -21.62
N LYS A 234 -2.27 16.45 -22.76
CA LYS A 234 -2.52 17.78 -23.34
C LYS A 234 -3.50 18.56 -22.46
N PRO A 235 -3.24 19.85 -22.13
CA PRO A 235 -4.20 20.69 -21.43
C PRO A 235 -5.58 20.67 -22.09
N GLY A 236 -6.62 20.50 -21.28
CA GLY A 236 -8.02 20.36 -21.73
C GLY A 236 -8.47 18.91 -21.97
N THR A 237 -7.57 17.91 -21.92
CA THR A 237 -7.90 16.48 -21.94
C THR A 237 -7.76 15.82 -20.57
N ASP A 238 -7.34 16.59 -19.58
CA ASP A 238 -7.02 16.19 -18.22
C ASP A 238 -8.18 15.48 -17.50
N LEU A 239 -9.40 16.02 -17.54
CA LEU A 239 -10.57 15.41 -16.90
C LEU A 239 -11.00 14.09 -17.55
N GLU A 240 -10.76 13.92 -18.86
CA GLU A 240 -11.00 12.64 -19.54
C GLU A 240 -10.02 11.58 -19.00
N TRP A 241 -8.73 11.93 -18.92
CA TRP A 241 -7.71 11.04 -18.39
C TRP A 241 -7.86 10.80 -16.89
N PHE A 242 -8.31 11.80 -16.12
CA PHE A 242 -8.66 11.63 -14.72
C PHE A 242 -9.73 10.54 -14.53
N ASN A 243 -10.82 10.60 -15.31
CA ASN A 243 -11.87 9.57 -15.24
C ASN A 243 -11.40 8.21 -15.75
N TYR A 244 -10.53 8.16 -16.75
CA TYR A 244 -9.91 6.93 -17.23
C TYR A 244 -9.09 6.25 -16.10
N TRP A 245 -8.18 6.98 -15.47
CA TRP A 245 -7.35 6.44 -14.41
C TRP A 245 -8.16 6.09 -13.17
N ARG A 246 -9.15 6.88 -12.81
CA ARG A 246 -10.09 6.55 -11.73
C ARG A 246 -10.75 5.19 -11.94
N THR A 247 -11.27 4.93 -13.14
CA THR A 247 -11.86 3.63 -13.49
C THR A 247 -10.82 2.51 -13.54
N PHE A 248 -9.65 2.77 -14.09
CA PHE A 248 -8.56 1.79 -14.18
C PHE A 248 -8.07 1.36 -12.79
N CYS A 249 -7.88 2.30 -11.88
CA CYS A 249 -7.47 2.04 -10.51
C CYS A 249 -8.51 1.21 -9.74
N HIS A 250 -9.80 1.55 -9.88
CA HIS A 250 -10.87 0.77 -9.27
C HIS A 250 -10.88 -0.68 -9.76
N ASN A 251 -10.82 -0.89 -11.06
CA ASN A 251 -10.79 -2.23 -11.64
C ASN A 251 -9.56 -3.03 -11.20
N TRP A 252 -8.41 -2.35 -11.02
CA TRP A 252 -7.21 -3.01 -10.52
C TRP A 252 -7.38 -3.47 -9.07
N LEU A 253 -7.98 -2.67 -8.19
CA LEU A 253 -8.27 -3.05 -6.80
C LEU A 253 -9.17 -4.28 -6.74
N LEU A 254 -10.21 -4.35 -7.55
CA LEU A 254 -11.07 -5.54 -7.66
C LEU A 254 -10.28 -6.74 -8.20
N GLY A 255 -9.42 -6.50 -9.20
CA GLY A 255 -8.58 -7.53 -9.83
C GLY A 255 -7.57 -8.19 -8.89
N ILE A 256 -7.12 -7.49 -7.85
CA ILE A 256 -6.25 -8.07 -6.80
C ILE A 256 -7.03 -8.71 -5.65
N GLY A 257 -8.36 -8.78 -5.75
CA GLY A 257 -9.23 -9.49 -4.82
C GLY A 257 -9.88 -8.65 -3.73
N LEU A 258 -9.77 -7.31 -3.76
CA LEU A 258 -10.55 -6.46 -2.85
C LEU A 258 -12.02 -6.48 -3.24
N LYS A 259 -12.91 -6.51 -2.25
CA LYS A 259 -14.34 -6.54 -2.45
C LYS A 259 -14.89 -5.13 -2.66
N ASP A 260 -15.73 -4.96 -3.68
CA ASP A 260 -16.32 -3.67 -4.03
C ASP A 260 -17.16 -3.07 -2.89
N GLU A 261 -17.84 -3.90 -2.11
CA GLU A 261 -18.61 -3.49 -0.93
C GLU A 261 -17.78 -2.86 0.19
N ASN A 262 -16.45 -3.08 0.18
CA ASN A 262 -15.49 -2.51 1.12
C ASN A 262 -14.72 -1.32 0.53
N LEU A 263 -15.08 -0.87 -0.66
CA LEU A 263 -14.51 0.29 -1.35
C LEU A 263 -15.56 1.36 -1.55
N ARG A 264 -15.17 2.61 -1.46
CA ARG A 264 -15.99 3.74 -1.91
C ARG A 264 -15.12 4.82 -2.51
N LEU A 265 -15.68 5.59 -3.43
CA LEU A 265 -15.06 6.76 -4.03
C LEU A 265 -15.56 8.01 -3.32
N ARG A 266 -14.64 8.89 -2.90
CA ARG A 266 -14.94 10.18 -2.33
C ARG A 266 -14.31 11.27 -3.18
N ASP A 267 -15.11 11.99 -3.91
CA ASP A 267 -14.66 13.17 -4.63
C ASP A 267 -14.48 14.33 -3.64
N HIS A 268 -13.38 15.07 -3.77
CA HIS A 268 -13.12 16.25 -2.94
C HIS A 268 -14.02 17.41 -3.37
N ASP A 269 -14.58 18.10 -2.39
CA ASP A 269 -15.27 19.35 -2.63
C ASP A 269 -14.27 20.44 -3.07
N PRO A 270 -14.70 21.46 -3.84
CA PRO A 270 -13.79 22.53 -4.30
C PRO A 270 -13.01 23.23 -3.19
N GLU A 271 -13.54 23.26 -1.97
CA GLU A 271 -12.91 23.87 -0.79
C GLU A 271 -11.84 22.98 -0.13
N GLU A 272 -11.86 21.66 -0.41
CA GLU A 272 -10.89 20.68 0.07
C GLU A 272 -9.70 20.51 -0.88
N LEU A 273 -9.86 20.92 -2.16
CA LEU A 273 -8.81 20.72 -3.16
C LEU A 273 -7.51 21.40 -2.76
N CYS A 274 -6.41 20.66 -2.88
CA CYS A 274 -5.10 21.24 -2.81
C CYS A 274 -4.95 22.35 -3.87
N PHE A 275 -4.18 23.38 -3.56
CA PHE A 275 -3.99 24.56 -4.42
C PHE A 275 -3.46 24.24 -5.84
N TYR A 276 -2.90 23.06 -6.04
CA TYR A 276 -2.42 22.58 -7.32
C TYR A 276 -3.41 21.65 -8.05
N SER A 277 -4.50 21.26 -7.41
CA SER A 277 -5.41 20.25 -7.94
C SER A 277 -6.70 20.87 -8.47
N LYS A 278 -7.13 20.40 -9.64
CA LYS A 278 -8.42 20.76 -10.27
C LYS A 278 -9.53 19.78 -9.91
N ALA A 279 -9.18 18.54 -9.66
CA ALA A 279 -10.06 17.47 -9.20
C ALA A 279 -9.26 16.43 -8.42
N THR A 280 -9.83 15.87 -7.37
CA THR A 280 -9.25 14.79 -6.57
C THR A 280 -10.33 13.81 -6.18
N THR A 281 -10.04 12.52 -6.30
CA THR A 281 -10.89 11.43 -5.79
C THR A 281 -10.05 10.53 -4.91
N ASP A 282 -10.51 10.29 -3.68
CA ASP A 282 -9.96 9.25 -2.81
C ASP A 282 -10.74 7.95 -3.02
N PHE A 283 -10.00 6.86 -3.12
CA PHE A 283 -10.52 5.52 -2.91
C PHE A 283 -10.37 5.22 -1.43
N GLU A 284 -11.48 5.12 -0.73
CA GLU A 284 -11.48 4.74 0.66
C GLU A 284 -11.82 3.26 0.81
N PHE A 285 -11.13 2.60 1.75
CA PHE A 285 -11.37 1.20 2.10
C PHE A 285 -11.89 1.11 3.53
N LEU A 286 -12.80 0.15 3.77
CA LEU A 286 -13.38 -0.10 5.08
C LEU A 286 -12.44 -0.97 5.92
N PHE A 287 -11.55 -0.30 6.67
CA PHE A 287 -10.68 -0.93 7.65
C PHE A 287 -11.45 -1.25 8.95
N PRO A 288 -10.90 -2.05 9.89
CA PRO A 288 -11.54 -2.30 11.19
C PRO A 288 -11.77 -1.04 12.04
N PHE A 289 -11.00 0.02 11.80
CA PHE A 289 -11.14 1.32 12.47
C PHE A 289 -12.03 2.32 11.70
N GLY A 290 -12.69 1.88 10.64
CA GLY A 290 -13.56 2.71 9.80
C GLY A 290 -12.99 2.97 8.40
N TRP A 291 -13.64 3.87 7.67
CA TRP A 291 -13.21 4.27 6.33
C TRP A 291 -11.88 5.02 6.39
N GLY A 292 -10.97 4.63 5.54
CA GLY A 292 -9.66 5.27 5.43
C GLY A 292 -9.20 5.33 3.97
N GLU A 293 -8.51 6.40 3.63
CA GLU A 293 -7.94 6.61 2.31
C GLU A 293 -6.93 5.50 1.99
N LEU A 294 -7.17 4.81 0.87
CA LEU A 294 -6.30 3.78 0.32
C LEU A 294 -5.49 4.31 -0.86
N TRP A 295 -6.12 5.08 -1.76
CA TRP A 295 -5.54 5.55 -3.00
C TRP A 295 -6.10 6.93 -3.36
N GLY A 296 -5.24 7.86 -3.78
CA GLY A 296 -5.65 9.15 -4.33
C GLY A 296 -5.46 9.19 -5.84
N VAL A 297 -6.39 9.80 -6.56
CA VAL A 297 -6.22 10.20 -7.96
C VAL A 297 -6.47 11.70 -8.04
N ALA A 298 -5.47 12.47 -8.50
CA ALA A 298 -5.52 13.92 -8.57
C ALA A 298 -5.25 14.43 -10.00
N ASP A 299 -6.00 15.41 -10.44
CA ASP A 299 -5.64 16.26 -11.58
C ASP A 299 -4.81 17.43 -11.07
N ARG A 300 -3.49 17.36 -11.25
CA ARG A 300 -2.51 18.33 -10.76
C ARG A 300 -2.29 19.52 -11.70
N THR A 301 -2.97 19.54 -12.82
CA THR A 301 -2.78 20.54 -13.89
C THR A 301 -1.31 20.62 -14.37
N ASP A 302 -0.79 21.79 -14.68
CA ASP A 302 0.62 22.03 -15.05
C ASP A 302 1.48 22.51 -13.84
N TYR A 303 0.92 22.48 -12.64
CA TYR A 303 1.51 23.13 -11.47
C TYR A 303 2.97 22.73 -11.23
N ASP A 304 3.25 21.45 -11.07
CA ASP A 304 4.60 20.96 -10.70
C ASP A 304 5.64 21.29 -11.76
N LEU A 305 5.36 21.02 -13.03
CA LEU A 305 6.28 21.35 -14.12
C LEU A 305 6.52 22.86 -14.22
N THR A 306 5.48 23.67 -14.02
CA THR A 306 5.59 25.14 -14.00
C THR A 306 6.48 25.61 -12.84
N GLN A 307 6.29 25.06 -11.64
CA GLN A 307 7.12 25.42 -10.48
C GLN A 307 8.59 25.04 -10.67
N HIS A 308 8.86 23.84 -11.20
CA HIS A 308 10.21 23.43 -11.51
C HIS A 308 10.85 24.23 -12.63
N GLN A 309 10.09 24.59 -13.67
CA GLN A 309 10.55 25.49 -14.73
C GLN A 309 10.95 26.84 -14.19
N ASN A 310 10.06 27.48 -13.39
CA ASN A 310 10.28 28.79 -12.82
C ASN A 310 11.49 28.83 -11.87
N THR A 311 11.65 27.80 -11.04
CA THR A 311 12.73 27.71 -10.06
C THR A 311 14.08 27.38 -10.69
N SER A 312 14.09 26.48 -11.67
CA SER A 312 15.34 26.02 -12.30
C SER A 312 15.79 26.87 -13.50
N GLY A 313 14.87 27.61 -14.10
CA GLY A 313 15.08 28.33 -15.38
C GLY A 313 15.24 27.39 -16.58
N LYS A 314 14.87 26.10 -16.45
CA LYS A 314 14.93 25.12 -17.55
C LYS A 314 13.59 25.01 -18.24
N ASP A 315 13.60 24.90 -19.57
CA ASP A 315 12.38 24.68 -20.37
C ASP A 315 11.86 23.26 -20.15
N LEU A 316 10.67 23.14 -19.55
CA LEU A 316 9.92 21.91 -19.32
C LEU A 316 8.69 21.80 -20.22
N THR A 317 8.59 22.62 -21.27
CA THR A 317 7.50 22.53 -22.26
C THR A 317 7.64 21.29 -23.13
N TYR A 318 6.53 20.75 -23.53
CA TYR A 318 6.43 19.73 -24.58
C TYR A 318 6.18 20.41 -25.93
N PHE A 319 6.91 19.98 -26.95
CA PHE A 319 6.64 20.35 -28.34
C PHE A 319 5.74 19.29 -28.99
N ASP A 320 4.53 19.67 -29.35
CA ASP A 320 3.58 18.80 -30.04
C ASP A 320 3.83 18.87 -31.57
N PRO A 321 4.37 17.82 -32.19
CA PRO A 321 4.66 17.82 -33.61
C PRO A 321 3.41 17.76 -34.51
N GLU A 322 2.24 17.42 -33.94
CA GLU A 322 0.98 17.32 -34.71
C GLU A 322 0.32 18.67 -34.83
N THR A 323 0.38 19.51 -33.80
CA THR A 323 -0.21 20.85 -33.79
C THR A 323 0.83 21.95 -34.01
N ASN A 324 2.11 21.63 -33.93
CA ASN A 324 3.25 22.58 -33.96
C ASN A 324 3.20 23.61 -32.81
N GLU A 325 2.62 23.22 -31.69
CA GLU A 325 2.48 24.04 -30.46
C GLU A 325 3.46 23.62 -29.39
N ARG A 326 3.78 24.58 -28.48
CA ARG A 326 4.49 24.30 -27.24
C ARG A 326 3.60 24.63 -26.07
N TYR A 327 3.54 23.72 -25.10
CA TYR A 327 2.80 23.90 -23.85
C TYR A 327 3.42 23.08 -22.72
N ILE A 328 3.14 23.45 -21.48
CA ILE A 328 3.45 22.63 -20.32
C ILE A 328 2.31 21.59 -20.21
N PRO A 329 2.63 20.27 -20.15
CA PRO A 329 1.61 19.23 -20.00
C PRO A 329 0.84 19.36 -18.69
N TYR A 330 -0.42 18.94 -18.71
CA TYR A 330 -1.16 18.67 -17.49
C TYR A 330 -0.86 17.26 -16.99
N VAL A 331 -1.05 17.03 -15.69
CA VAL A 331 -0.70 15.79 -15.02
C VAL A 331 -1.88 15.21 -14.28
N VAL A 332 -2.12 13.92 -14.48
CA VAL A 332 -3.04 13.12 -13.65
C VAL A 332 -2.21 12.14 -12.84
N GLU A 333 -2.36 12.19 -11.52
CA GLU A 333 -1.59 11.40 -10.55
C GLU A 333 -2.46 10.38 -9.83
N PRO A 334 -2.39 9.08 -10.15
CA PRO A 334 -2.74 7.99 -9.23
C PRO A 334 -1.60 7.69 -8.27
N SER A 335 -1.80 7.87 -6.96
CA SER A 335 -0.80 7.63 -5.90
C SER A 335 -1.31 6.68 -4.84
N LEU A 336 -0.69 5.51 -4.72
CA LEU A 336 -1.07 4.39 -3.85
C LEU A 336 0.03 4.06 -2.84
N GLY A 337 -0.31 4.02 -1.56
CA GLY A 337 0.58 3.53 -0.50
C GLY A 337 0.67 2.00 -0.47
N VAL A 338 1.89 1.46 -0.54
CA VAL A 338 2.09 -0.01 -0.49
C VAL A 338 1.65 -0.58 0.85
N GLU A 339 2.00 0.07 1.96
CA GLU A 339 1.65 -0.36 3.32
C GLU A 339 0.12 -0.42 3.52
N ARG A 340 -0.59 0.61 3.05
CA ARG A 340 -2.06 0.62 3.09
C ARG A 340 -2.67 -0.47 2.23
N SER A 341 -2.09 -0.76 1.06
CA SER A 341 -2.51 -1.85 0.19
C SER A 341 -2.31 -3.22 0.85
N VAL A 342 -1.17 -3.44 1.50
CA VAL A 342 -0.90 -4.67 2.26
C VAL A 342 -1.94 -4.83 3.38
N LEU A 343 -2.22 -3.75 4.13
CA LEU A 343 -3.21 -3.79 5.21
C LEU A 343 -4.62 -4.08 4.66
N ALA A 344 -5.05 -3.40 3.59
CA ALA A 344 -6.36 -3.62 2.98
C ALA A 344 -6.53 -5.07 2.50
N VAL A 345 -5.51 -5.62 1.81
CA VAL A 345 -5.52 -7.00 1.35
C VAL A 345 -5.59 -7.99 2.51
N LEU A 346 -4.82 -7.77 3.59
CA LEU A 346 -4.87 -8.62 4.79
C LEU A 346 -6.22 -8.55 5.48
N VAL A 347 -6.77 -7.35 5.64
CA VAL A 347 -8.09 -7.15 6.27
C VAL A 347 -9.18 -7.80 5.45
N ASP A 348 -9.20 -7.61 4.13
CA ASP A 348 -10.25 -8.15 3.28
C ASP A 348 -10.19 -9.68 3.19
N ALA A 349 -8.97 -10.23 3.17
CA ALA A 349 -8.73 -11.66 3.08
C ALA A 349 -8.96 -12.43 4.38
N TYR A 350 -8.86 -11.78 5.56
CA TYR A 350 -8.99 -12.45 6.85
C TYR A 350 -10.39 -12.99 7.09
N ASP A 351 -10.50 -14.27 7.47
CA ASP A 351 -11.77 -14.88 7.91
C ASP A 351 -11.55 -15.90 9.03
N GLU A 352 -12.62 -16.12 9.81
CA GLU A 352 -12.76 -17.16 10.83
C GLU A 352 -13.97 -18.02 10.48
N GLU A 353 -13.72 -19.21 9.97
CA GLU A 353 -14.77 -20.13 9.50
C GLU A 353 -15.04 -21.22 10.52
N VAL A 354 -16.30 -21.40 10.90
CA VAL A 354 -16.73 -22.52 11.74
C VAL A 354 -16.80 -23.78 10.88
N VAL A 355 -15.87 -24.71 11.06
CA VAL A 355 -15.81 -25.97 10.32
C VAL A 355 -16.63 -27.05 11.01
N ASP A 356 -16.65 -27.10 12.34
CA ASP A 356 -17.44 -28.02 13.15
C ASP A 356 -17.96 -27.27 14.39
N ALA A 357 -19.25 -26.95 14.38
CA ALA A 357 -19.88 -26.19 15.46
C ALA A 357 -19.99 -27.01 16.77
N GLU A 358 -20.13 -28.35 16.66
CA GLU A 358 -20.25 -29.22 17.84
C GLU A 358 -18.93 -29.32 18.60
N LYS A 359 -17.81 -29.29 17.85
CA LYS A 359 -16.45 -29.32 18.43
C LYS A 359 -15.86 -27.93 18.65
N ASN A 360 -16.60 -26.88 18.31
CA ASN A 360 -16.09 -25.50 18.31
C ASN A 360 -14.77 -25.37 17.52
N ASP A 361 -14.68 -26.09 16.38
CA ASP A 361 -13.52 -26.05 15.49
C ASP A 361 -13.65 -24.88 14.53
N VAL A 362 -12.80 -23.87 14.72
CA VAL A 362 -12.73 -22.66 13.90
C VAL A 362 -11.46 -22.69 13.08
N ARG A 363 -11.59 -22.42 11.78
CA ARG A 363 -10.50 -22.24 10.83
C ARG A 363 -10.23 -20.76 10.63
N VAL A 364 -9.03 -20.30 10.99
CA VAL A 364 -8.53 -19.00 10.57
C VAL A 364 -7.94 -19.14 9.17
N VAL A 365 -8.33 -18.26 8.27
CA VAL A 365 -7.91 -18.31 6.86
C VAL A 365 -7.69 -16.90 6.30
N LEU A 366 -6.66 -16.77 5.45
CA LEU A 366 -6.47 -15.61 4.59
C LEU A 366 -6.87 -15.96 3.15
N HIS A 367 -8.02 -15.47 2.70
CA HIS A 367 -8.52 -15.62 1.32
C HIS A 367 -7.80 -14.69 0.34
N LEU A 368 -6.47 -14.73 0.34
CA LEU A 368 -5.66 -13.92 -0.57
C LEU A 368 -5.90 -14.33 -2.02
N HIS A 369 -5.96 -13.36 -2.93
CA HIS A 369 -5.88 -13.65 -4.36
C HIS A 369 -4.63 -14.52 -4.63
N PRO A 370 -4.73 -15.62 -5.40
CA PRO A 370 -3.61 -16.57 -5.55
C PRO A 370 -2.31 -15.91 -6.03
N ALA A 371 -2.40 -14.92 -6.92
CA ALA A 371 -1.24 -14.17 -7.39
C ALA A 371 -0.55 -13.35 -6.28
N LEU A 372 -1.26 -12.96 -5.21
CA LEU A 372 -0.71 -12.18 -4.11
C LEU A 372 -0.18 -13.05 -2.97
N ALA A 373 -0.64 -14.30 -2.83
CA ALA A 373 -0.23 -15.20 -1.76
C ALA A 373 1.29 -15.28 -1.63
N PRO A 374 1.86 -15.23 -0.41
CA PRO A 374 3.30 -15.38 -0.18
C PRO A 374 3.85 -16.68 -0.76
N TYR A 375 3.31 -17.80 -0.32
CA TYR A 375 3.53 -19.10 -0.96
C TYR A 375 2.43 -19.36 -1.99
N LYS A 376 2.82 -19.82 -3.17
CA LYS A 376 1.87 -20.17 -4.25
C LYS A 376 1.30 -21.57 -4.07
N ALA A 377 2.08 -22.45 -3.48
CA ALA A 377 1.67 -23.77 -3.06
C ALA A 377 2.56 -24.27 -1.91
N ALA A 378 2.09 -25.29 -1.20
CA ALA A 378 2.88 -26.03 -0.21
C ALA A 378 2.96 -27.49 -0.61
N VAL A 379 4.14 -28.10 -0.54
CA VAL A 379 4.35 -29.53 -0.79
C VAL A 379 4.43 -30.29 0.54
N LEU A 380 3.47 -31.17 0.75
CA LEU A 380 3.20 -31.83 2.03
C LEU A 380 3.26 -33.36 1.90
N PRO A 381 4.39 -34.01 2.22
CA PRO A 381 4.43 -35.49 2.20
C PRO A 381 3.54 -36.05 3.31
N LEU A 382 2.62 -36.95 3.01
CA LEU A 382 1.72 -37.56 3.99
C LEU A 382 2.49 -38.27 5.14
N SER A 383 3.64 -38.83 4.80
CA SER A 383 4.58 -39.47 5.73
C SER A 383 6.02 -39.07 5.38
N LYS A 384 6.91 -39.06 6.38
CA LYS A 384 8.35 -38.80 6.19
C LYS A 384 9.01 -39.79 5.20
N LYS A 385 8.43 -40.98 5.01
CA LYS A 385 8.89 -41.97 4.00
C LYS A 385 8.72 -41.46 2.55
N LEU A 386 7.90 -40.47 2.35
CA LEU A 386 7.58 -39.86 1.05
C LEU A 386 8.33 -38.53 0.82
N SER A 387 9.16 -38.13 1.78
CA SER A 387 9.84 -36.83 1.75
C SER A 387 10.76 -36.66 0.53
N ASP A 388 11.43 -37.72 0.10
CA ASP A 388 12.33 -37.62 -1.05
C ASP A 388 11.54 -37.27 -2.34
N LYS A 389 10.41 -37.95 -2.58
CA LYS A 389 9.54 -37.63 -3.72
C LYS A 389 8.93 -36.24 -3.62
N ALA A 390 8.52 -35.85 -2.42
CA ALA A 390 8.00 -34.51 -2.18
C ALA A 390 9.06 -33.42 -2.42
N ARG A 391 10.33 -33.67 -2.05
CA ARG A 391 11.45 -32.75 -2.33
C ARG A 391 11.78 -32.61 -3.81
N GLU A 392 11.62 -33.68 -4.60
CA GLU A 392 11.75 -33.60 -6.06
C GLU A 392 10.70 -32.64 -6.65
N ILE A 393 9.43 -32.75 -6.21
CA ILE A 393 8.34 -31.90 -6.66
C ILE A 393 8.58 -30.45 -6.21
N TYR A 394 8.95 -30.25 -4.94
CA TYR A 394 9.32 -28.93 -4.41
C TYR A 394 10.45 -28.29 -5.24
N ALA A 395 11.52 -29.03 -5.51
CA ALA A 395 12.67 -28.53 -6.26
C ALA A 395 12.31 -28.12 -7.70
N GLU A 396 11.33 -28.77 -8.31
CA GLU A 396 10.85 -28.38 -9.64
C GLU A 396 9.95 -27.15 -9.61
N LEU A 397 9.00 -27.10 -8.68
CA LEU A 397 8.06 -25.98 -8.58
C LEU A 397 8.72 -24.70 -8.06
N SER A 398 9.71 -24.80 -7.17
CA SER A 398 10.42 -23.67 -6.60
C SER A 398 11.28 -22.90 -7.61
N LYS A 399 11.52 -23.42 -8.80
CA LYS A 399 12.15 -22.69 -9.91
C LYS A 399 11.26 -21.57 -10.46
N GLU A 400 9.95 -21.68 -10.30
CA GLU A 400 8.98 -20.73 -10.84
C GLU A 400 8.31 -19.89 -9.76
N TRP A 401 8.07 -20.45 -8.57
CA TRP A 401 7.27 -19.83 -7.52
C TRP A 401 7.86 -20.03 -6.13
N MET A 402 7.45 -19.16 -5.20
CA MET A 402 7.66 -19.40 -3.77
C MET A 402 6.77 -20.56 -3.33
N ILE A 403 7.39 -21.63 -2.91
CA ILE A 403 6.74 -22.88 -2.48
C ILE A 403 7.15 -23.15 -1.03
N ASP A 404 6.19 -23.54 -0.18
CA ASP A 404 6.51 -24.06 1.15
C ASP A 404 6.69 -25.59 1.12
N PHE A 405 7.43 -26.09 2.12
CA PHE A 405 7.64 -27.52 2.33
C PHE A 405 7.49 -27.87 3.80
N ASP A 406 6.43 -28.59 4.17
CA ASP A 406 6.19 -28.98 5.55
C ASP A 406 5.95 -30.48 5.72
N GLU A 407 6.76 -31.11 6.55
CA GLU A 407 6.65 -32.53 6.91
C GLU A 407 6.37 -32.73 8.42
N THR A 408 6.02 -31.64 9.16
CA THR A 408 5.96 -31.64 10.61
C THR A 408 4.51 -31.71 11.11
N GLY A 409 4.18 -32.75 11.85
CA GLY A 409 2.84 -32.97 12.43
C GLY A 409 1.87 -33.66 11.46
N SER A 410 0.58 -33.72 11.85
CA SER A 410 -0.46 -34.33 11.02
C SER A 410 -0.80 -33.46 9.80
N ILE A 411 -1.27 -34.07 8.72
CA ILE A 411 -1.64 -33.37 7.48
C ILE A 411 -2.70 -32.30 7.73
N GLY A 412 -3.70 -32.56 8.58
CA GLY A 412 -4.73 -31.58 8.92
C GLY A 412 -4.17 -30.33 9.61
N LYS A 413 -3.17 -30.49 10.51
CA LYS A 413 -2.51 -29.33 11.14
C LYS A 413 -1.69 -28.52 10.12
N ARG A 414 -1.08 -29.18 9.14
CA ARG A 414 -0.34 -28.52 8.07
C ARG A 414 -1.27 -27.74 7.15
N TYR A 415 -2.40 -28.29 6.76
CA TYR A 415 -3.41 -27.56 6.00
C TYR A 415 -3.87 -26.29 6.75
N ARG A 416 -4.11 -26.39 8.07
CA ARG A 416 -4.48 -25.22 8.89
C ARG A 416 -3.41 -24.14 8.90
N ARG A 417 -2.13 -24.52 8.97
CA ARG A 417 -1.03 -23.53 8.89
C ARG A 417 -0.98 -22.82 7.55
N GLU A 418 -1.19 -23.56 6.46
CA GLU A 418 -1.23 -22.99 5.12
C GLU A 418 -2.46 -22.11 4.89
N ASP A 419 -3.62 -22.51 5.42
CA ASP A 419 -4.84 -21.67 5.39
C ASP A 419 -4.61 -20.32 6.07
N GLU A 420 -3.97 -20.31 7.26
CA GLU A 420 -3.68 -19.10 8.03
C GLU A 420 -2.71 -18.13 7.34
N VAL A 421 -1.81 -18.60 6.49
CA VAL A 421 -0.86 -17.76 5.75
C VAL A 421 -1.32 -17.48 4.32
N GLY A 422 -2.48 -18.03 3.94
CA GLY A 422 -3.14 -17.75 2.67
C GLY A 422 -2.58 -18.50 1.47
N THR A 423 -1.89 -19.63 1.68
CA THR A 423 -1.40 -20.48 0.59
C THR A 423 -2.57 -21.09 -0.19
N PRO A 424 -2.75 -20.81 -1.49
CA PRO A 424 -3.95 -21.22 -2.22
C PRO A 424 -4.03 -22.71 -2.50
N PHE A 425 -2.90 -23.41 -2.61
CA PHE A 425 -2.84 -24.82 -2.97
C PHE A 425 -1.92 -25.63 -2.06
N CYS A 426 -2.43 -26.76 -1.54
CA CYS A 426 -1.61 -27.72 -0.81
C CYS A 426 -1.48 -29.00 -1.64
N ILE A 427 -0.25 -29.39 -1.95
CA ILE A 427 0.10 -30.55 -2.79
C ILE A 427 0.52 -31.68 -1.86
N THR A 428 -0.33 -32.66 -1.70
CA THR A 428 -0.04 -33.82 -0.85
C THR A 428 0.52 -34.97 -1.67
N VAL A 429 1.70 -35.45 -1.27
CA VAL A 429 2.33 -36.65 -1.77
C VAL A 429 1.96 -37.79 -0.84
N ASP A 430 1.28 -38.80 -1.36
CA ASP A 430 0.77 -39.96 -0.63
C ASP A 430 1.42 -41.29 -1.09
N PHE A 431 0.99 -42.41 -0.50
CA PHE A 431 1.53 -43.70 -0.84
C PHE A 431 1.12 -44.19 -2.24
N ASP A 432 -0.06 -43.76 -2.75
CA ASP A 432 -0.48 -44.06 -4.10
C ASP A 432 0.38 -43.36 -5.15
N THR A 433 0.92 -42.14 -4.80
CA THR A 433 1.85 -41.41 -5.67
C THR A 433 3.08 -42.24 -6.02
N VAL A 434 3.67 -42.90 -5.02
CA VAL A 434 4.97 -43.62 -5.14
C VAL A 434 4.78 -45.09 -5.42
N GLY A 435 3.69 -45.68 -4.88
CA GLY A 435 3.45 -47.11 -4.87
C GLY A 435 4.29 -47.87 -3.83
N ASP A 436 4.19 -49.17 -3.85
CA ASP A 436 4.93 -50.10 -2.99
C ASP A 436 5.38 -51.33 -3.77
N ALA A 437 5.80 -52.37 -3.07
CA ALA A 437 6.28 -53.61 -3.68
C ALA A 437 5.20 -54.41 -4.44
N GLU A 438 3.91 -54.18 -4.14
CA GLU A 438 2.76 -54.89 -4.72
C GLU A 438 2.02 -54.05 -5.76
N LYS A 439 2.05 -52.69 -5.65
CA LYS A 439 1.33 -51.79 -6.53
C LYS A 439 2.24 -50.65 -7.00
N ALA A 440 2.38 -50.51 -8.29
CA ALA A 440 3.11 -49.36 -8.87
C ALA A 440 2.40 -48.05 -8.54
N GLY A 441 3.20 -47.02 -8.27
CA GLY A 441 2.67 -45.68 -8.05
C GLY A 441 2.01 -45.09 -9.28
N ASP A 442 0.99 -44.26 -9.07
CA ASP A 442 0.25 -43.58 -10.14
C ASP A 442 0.91 -42.28 -10.62
N ASN A 443 2.00 -41.85 -9.98
CA ASN A 443 2.66 -40.55 -10.25
C ASN A 443 1.71 -39.35 -10.21
N CYS A 444 0.64 -39.42 -9.41
CA CYS A 444 -0.28 -38.31 -9.18
C CYS A 444 -0.11 -37.78 -7.76
N VAL A 445 -0.48 -36.55 -7.55
CA VAL A 445 -0.55 -35.88 -6.23
C VAL A 445 -1.96 -35.38 -5.97
N THR A 446 -2.31 -35.24 -4.72
CA THR A 446 -3.59 -34.61 -4.33
C THR A 446 -3.36 -33.14 -4.10
N VAL A 447 -4.04 -32.29 -4.88
CA VAL A 447 -4.03 -30.83 -4.72
C VAL A 447 -5.31 -30.42 -4.00
N ARG A 448 -5.14 -29.79 -2.82
CA ARG A 448 -6.23 -29.20 -2.05
C ARG A 448 -6.27 -27.70 -2.30
N GLU A 449 -7.42 -27.21 -2.68
CA GLU A 449 -7.68 -25.77 -2.79
C GLU A 449 -8.05 -25.20 -1.41
N ARG A 450 -7.48 -24.03 -1.04
CA ARG A 450 -7.69 -23.37 0.25
C ARG A 450 -9.16 -22.99 0.49
N ASP A 451 -9.78 -22.34 -0.50
CA ASP A 451 -11.07 -21.66 -0.30
C ASP A 451 -12.24 -22.67 -0.26
N THR A 452 -12.24 -23.65 -1.14
CA THR A 452 -13.28 -24.68 -1.23
C THR A 452 -13.00 -25.90 -0.35
N MET A 453 -11.75 -26.11 0.06
CA MET A 453 -11.20 -27.34 0.66
C MET A 453 -11.36 -28.59 -0.22
N GLU A 454 -11.78 -28.40 -1.47
CA GLU A 454 -11.85 -29.51 -2.44
C GLU A 454 -10.48 -30.06 -2.78
N GLN A 455 -10.45 -31.34 -3.11
CA GLN A 455 -9.23 -32.06 -3.43
C GLN A 455 -9.38 -32.72 -4.79
N VAL A 456 -8.37 -32.51 -5.63
CA VAL A 456 -8.30 -33.12 -6.96
C VAL A 456 -7.00 -33.89 -7.09
N ARG A 457 -7.04 -35.04 -7.80
CA ARG A 457 -5.84 -35.81 -8.09
C ARG A 457 -5.28 -35.42 -9.45
N ILE A 458 -4.00 -35.05 -9.48
CA ILE A 458 -3.36 -34.47 -10.67
C ILE A 458 -2.04 -35.21 -10.94
N PRO A 459 -1.77 -35.62 -12.20
CA PRO A 459 -0.46 -36.16 -12.58
C PRO A 459 0.66 -35.14 -12.31
N ILE A 460 1.78 -35.59 -11.76
CA ILE A 460 2.93 -34.68 -11.45
C ILE A 460 3.40 -33.97 -12.73
N SER A 461 3.31 -34.59 -13.89
CA SER A 461 3.67 -33.97 -15.18
C SER A 461 2.79 -32.78 -15.58
N GLU A 462 1.56 -32.71 -15.09
CA GLU A 462 0.59 -31.64 -15.39
C GLU A 462 0.53 -30.56 -14.29
N LEU A 463 1.13 -30.84 -13.15
CA LEU A 463 1.02 -29.98 -11.95
C LEU A 463 1.50 -28.54 -12.20
N LYS A 464 2.60 -28.37 -12.94
CA LYS A 464 3.14 -27.04 -13.27
C LYS A 464 2.18 -26.23 -14.15
N ALA A 465 1.58 -26.87 -15.16
CA ALA A 465 0.60 -26.21 -16.03
C ALA A 465 -0.68 -25.85 -15.26
N TYR A 466 -1.16 -26.75 -14.41
CA TYR A 466 -2.31 -26.52 -13.55
C TYR A 466 -2.09 -25.30 -12.63
N LEU A 467 -0.95 -25.24 -11.94
CA LEU A 467 -0.64 -24.11 -11.08
C LEU A 467 -0.48 -22.81 -11.87
N ALA A 468 0.17 -22.83 -13.04
CA ALA A 468 0.35 -21.65 -13.87
C ALA A 468 -0.98 -21.04 -14.30
N GLU A 469 -1.98 -21.85 -14.63
CA GLU A 469 -3.33 -21.40 -14.96
C GLU A 469 -4.04 -20.77 -13.75
N LYS A 470 -3.98 -21.44 -12.59
CA LYS A 470 -4.67 -21.01 -11.37
C LYS A 470 -4.03 -19.80 -10.68
N LEU A 471 -2.74 -19.59 -10.88
CA LEU A 471 -1.97 -18.47 -10.31
C LEU A 471 -1.89 -17.26 -11.26
N ALA A 472 -2.50 -17.32 -12.44
CA ALA A 472 -2.50 -16.24 -13.41
C ALA A 472 -3.16 -14.96 -12.83
N TYR A 473 -2.58 -13.82 -13.20
CA TYR A 473 -3.06 -12.49 -12.83
C TYR A 473 -3.08 -11.58 -14.06
#